data_27d284671668809249a1180ff24e0468
#
_entry.id   27d284671668809249a1180ff24e0468
#
_cell.length_a   1.000
_cell.length_b   1.000
_cell.length_c   1.000
_cell.angle_alpha   90.00
_cell.angle_beta   90.00
_cell.angle_gamma   90.00
#
_symmetry.space_group_name_H-M   'P 1'
#
loop_
_entity.id
_entity.type
_entity.pdbx_description
1 polymer ?
#
loop_
_entity_poly.entity_id
_entity_poly.type
_entity_poly.pdbx_seq_one_letter_code
_entity_poly.pdbx_strand_id
1 'polypeptide(L)'
;GSLHMTIQTAVLIETLVDLGADVRWASCNIFSTQDHAAAAIVVGRPENGGTIENPKGIPVFAWKGESLEEYWDCTLKALSFPGGKGPNQIVDDGGDATLLVHKGYELENGADWVNQPADKHEEQVIKNLLKKINAESKDFFGSMVKELKGCSEETTTGVHRLYHMMEEGSLLIPAINVNDSVTKSKFDNLYGCRESLADGIKRATDVMIAGKVAVVC
;
A
#
# COMPACT_ATOMS: atom_id res chain seq x y z
N GLY A 1 -1.42 2.54 -5.85
CA GLY A 1 -0.71 1.44 -5.20
C GLY A 1 -0.49 1.67 -3.73
N SER A 2 -0.36 0.59 -2.99
CA SER A 2 -0.01 0.55 -1.57
C SER A 2 1.10 -0.48 -1.40
N LEU A 3 2.32 -0.06 -1.64
CA LEU A 3 3.53 -0.89 -1.68
C LEU A 3 4.73 -0.05 -1.25
N HIS A 4 5.76 -0.68 -0.66
CA HIS A 4 6.99 -0.02 -0.19
C HIS A 4 7.46 1.08 -1.14
N MET A 5 7.64 2.30 -0.64
CA MET A 5 8.07 3.43 -1.49
C MET A 5 9.59 3.50 -1.56
N THR A 6 10.18 2.61 -2.34
CA THR A 6 11.62 2.47 -2.56
C THR A 6 12.04 2.97 -3.96
N ILE A 7 13.34 3.00 -4.24
CA ILE A 7 13.87 3.31 -5.57
C ILE A 7 13.31 2.35 -6.62
N GLN A 8 13.20 1.06 -6.30
CA GLN A 8 12.65 0.05 -7.21
C GLN A 8 11.17 0.33 -7.51
N THR A 9 10.40 0.70 -6.49
CA THR A 9 9.01 1.10 -6.66
C THR A 9 8.86 2.38 -7.46
N ALA A 10 9.80 3.33 -7.33
CA ALA A 10 9.83 4.52 -8.17
C ALA A 10 9.91 4.16 -9.67
N VAL A 11 10.76 3.19 -10.02
CA VAL A 11 10.85 2.67 -11.42
C VAL A 11 9.54 2.01 -11.84
N LEU A 12 8.90 1.24 -10.96
CA LEU A 12 7.59 0.64 -11.25
C LEU A 12 6.52 1.71 -11.53
N ILE A 13 6.44 2.74 -10.68
CA ILE A 13 5.49 3.84 -10.84
C ILE A 13 5.69 4.54 -12.19
N GLU A 14 6.93 4.90 -12.53
CA GLU A 14 7.25 5.52 -13.82
C GLU A 14 6.90 4.61 -15.00
N THR A 15 7.18 3.31 -14.88
CA THR A 15 6.84 2.33 -15.91
C THR A 15 5.33 2.24 -16.13
N LEU A 16 4.54 2.21 -15.05
CA LEU A 16 3.07 2.19 -15.15
C LEU A 16 2.54 3.45 -15.85
N VAL A 17 3.10 4.62 -15.52
CA VAL A 17 2.71 5.88 -16.17
C VAL A 17 3.11 5.90 -17.65
N ASP A 18 4.29 5.42 -18.00
CA ASP A 18 4.73 5.29 -19.39
C ASP A 18 3.85 4.32 -20.21
N LEU A 19 3.23 3.35 -19.54
CA LEU A 19 2.23 2.45 -20.13
C LEU A 19 0.82 3.06 -20.18
N GLY A 20 0.64 4.29 -19.71
CA GLY A 20 -0.61 5.06 -19.79
C GLY A 20 -1.50 4.98 -18.56
N ALA A 21 -1.01 4.49 -17.42
CA ALA A 21 -1.76 4.48 -16.17
C ALA A 21 -1.77 5.86 -15.51
N ASP A 22 -2.91 6.24 -14.91
CA ASP A 22 -3.00 7.33 -13.93
C ASP A 22 -2.71 6.74 -12.55
N VAL A 23 -1.60 7.13 -11.93
CA VAL A 23 -1.05 6.48 -10.74
C VAL A 23 -1.10 7.40 -9.53
N ARG A 24 -1.52 6.84 -8.39
CA ARG A 24 -1.39 7.42 -7.04
C ARG A 24 -0.81 6.35 -6.13
N TRP A 25 0.07 6.75 -5.21
CA TRP A 25 0.84 5.79 -4.42
C TRP A 25 0.93 6.15 -2.94
N ALA A 26 0.85 5.14 -2.08
CA ALA A 26 1.18 5.19 -0.67
C ALA A 26 2.13 4.04 -0.31
N SER A 27 2.78 4.10 0.83
CA SER A 27 3.53 2.95 1.35
C SER A 27 2.58 1.91 1.93
N CYS A 28 3.05 0.69 2.09
CA CYS A 28 2.31 -0.40 2.73
C CYS A 28 2.64 -0.58 4.22
N ASN A 29 3.48 0.27 4.78
CA ASN A 29 3.76 0.38 6.21
C ASN A 29 4.54 1.67 6.54
N ILE A 30 4.59 2.04 7.81
CA ILE A 30 5.22 3.27 8.31
C ILE A 30 6.76 3.27 8.24
N PHE A 31 7.42 2.17 7.86
CA PHE A 31 8.88 2.03 7.94
C PHE A 31 9.59 2.06 6.59
N SER A 32 8.92 1.66 5.51
CA SER A 32 9.58 1.28 4.25
C SER A 32 9.51 2.35 3.16
N THR A 33 9.54 3.61 3.54
CA THR A 33 9.68 4.72 2.59
C THR A 33 11.11 5.21 2.55
N GLN A 34 11.63 5.37 1.33
CA GLN A 34 12.85 6.12 1.03
C GLN A 34 12.44 7.51 0.56
N ASP A 35 12.59 8.53 1.41
CA ASP A 35 12.08 9.89 1.18
C ASP A 35 12.58 10.49 -0.13
N HIS A 36 13.84 10.22 -0.49
CA HIS A 36 14.38 10.71 -1.75
C HIS A 36 13.73 10.07 -3.00
N ALA A 37 13.29 8.80 -2.90
CA ALA A 37 12.55 8.14 -3.97
C ALA A 37 11.14 8.74 -4.09
N ALA A 38 10.44 8.92 -2.98
CA ALA A 38 9.13 9.57 -2.94
C ALA A 38 9.20 11.00 -3.51
N ALA A 39 10.16 11.79 -3.03
CA ALA A 39 10.36 13.16 -3.48
C ALA A 39 10.67 13.24 -4.99
N ALA A 40 11.52 12.37 -5.51
CA ALA A 40 11.87 12.34 -6.93
C ALA A 40 10.64 12.08 -7.81
N ILE A 41 9.78 11.13 -7.42
CA ILE A 41 8.54 10.83 -8.16
C ILE A 41 7.55 11.98 -8.11
N VAL A 42 7.41 12.65 -6.97
CA VAL A 42 6.50 13.81 -6.82
C VAL A 42 7.02 15.02 -7.59
N VAL A 43 8.30 15.30 -7.54
CA VAL A 43 8.92 16.39 -8.33
C VAL A 43 8.75 16.12 -9.83
N GLY A 44 8.96 14.88 -10.24
CA GLY A 44 8.83 14.42 -11.62
C GLY A 44 10.14 14.48 -12.38
N ARG A 45 10.10 13.95 -13.59
CA ARG A 45 11.26 13.88 -14.48
C ARG A 45 11.74 15.28 -14.90
N PRO A 46 13.05 15.50 -15.07
CA PRO A 46 13.61 16.82 -15.44
C PRO A 46 12.97 17.41 -16.71
N GLU A 47 12.65 16.60 -17.69
CA GLU A 47 12.03 17.02 -18.96
C GLU A 47 10.61 17.59 -18.77
N ASN A 48 9.94 17.27 -17.67
CA ASN A 48 8.61 17.80 -17.34
C ASN A 48 8.69 19.21 -16.68
N GLY A 49 9.90 19.66 -16.34
CA GLY A 49 10.13 20.96 -15.70
C GLY A 49 9.57 21.07 -14.29
N GLY A 50 9.45 19.92 -13.59
CA GLY A 50 9.04 19.91 -12.18
C GLY A 50 10.15 20.42 -11.27
N THR A 51 9.77 21.13 -10.20
CA THR A 51 10.65 21.58 -9.13
C THR A 51 10.01 21.25 -7.77
N ILE A 52 10.77 21.45 -6.70
CA ILE A 52 10.24 21.25 -5.33
C ILE A 52 9.06 22.20 -5.07
N GLU A 53 9.16 23.45 -5.54
CA GLU A 53 8.12 24.47 -5.35
C GLU A 53 6.92 24.28 -6.31
N ASN A 54 7.14 23.62 -7.44
CA ASN A 54 6.12 23.34 -8.45
C ASN A 54 6.27 21.92 -9.00
N PRO A 55 5.92 20.90 -8.20
CA PRO A 55 6.06 19.50 -8.61
C PRO A 55 5.12 19.17 -9.76
N LYS A 56 5.62 18.37 -10.71
CA LYS A 56 4.89 17.93 -11.91
C LYS A 56 4.96 16.43 -12.14
N GLY A 57 5.30 15.71 -11.10
CA GLY A 57 5.36 14.26 -11.15
C GLY A 57 4.07 13.59 -10.71
N ILE A 58 4.23 12.44 -10.13
CA ILE A 58 3.15 11.51 -9.79
C ILE A 58 2.83 11.67 -8.30
N PRO A 59 1.54 11.72 -7.90
CA PRO A 59 1.16 11.83 -6.50
C PRO A 59 1.63 10.61 -5.69
N VAL A 60 2.52 10.85 -4.73
CA VAL A 60 2.97 9.88 -3.73
C VAL A 60 2.68 10.45 -2.34
N PHE A 61 1.98 9.68 -1.53
CA PHE A 61 1.60 9.98 -0.16
C PHE A 61 2.35 9.03 0.76
N ALA A 62 3.62 9.28 0.99
CA ALA A 62 4.47 8.45 1.82
C ALA A 62 5.72 9.23 2.26
N TRP A 63 6.09 9.09 3.54
CA TRP A 63 7.37 9.53 4.07
C TRP A 63 7.82 8.60 5.19
N LYS A 64 9.08 8.61 5.49
CA LYS A 64 9.63 7.80 6.57
C LYS A 64 9.29 8.42 7.93
N GLY A 65 8.68 7.63 8.81
CA GLY A 65 8.30 8.07 10.15
C GLY A 65 6.87 8.60 10.24
N GLU A 66 6.00 8.18 9.35
CA GLU A 66 4.54 8.38 9.48
C GLU A 66 4.05 7.83 10.82
N SER A 67 3.10 8.51 11.45
CA SER A 67 2.25 7.91 12.47
C SER A 67 1.24 6.95 11.82
N LEU A 68 0.56 6.12 12.61
CA LEU A 68 -0.49 5.26 12.08
C LEU A 68 -1.66 6.06 11.47
N GLU A 69 -2.00 7.19 12.07
CA GLU A 69 -3.02 8.11 11.57
C GLU A 69 -2.64 8.67 10.20
N GLU A 70 -1.39 9.11 10.05
CA GLU A 70 -0.86 9.63 8.78
C GLU A 70 -0.80 8.53 7.72
N TYR A 71 -0.37 7.34 8.08
CA TYR A 71 -0.31 6.17 7.18
C TYR A 71 -1.69 5.84 6.58
N TRP A 72 -2.72 5.72 7.43
CA TRP A 72 -4.07 5.41 6.95
C TRP A 72 -4.70 6.56 6.16
N ASP A 73 -4.40 7.81 6.52
CA ASP A 73 -4.80 8.99 5.73
C ASP A 73 -4.10 9.00 4.35
N CYS A 74 -2.82 8.65 4.29
CA CYS A 74 -2.06 8.52 3.04
C CYS A 74 -2.61 7.39 2.16
N THR A 75 -2.96 6.25 2.74
CA THR A 75 -3.62 5.14 2.02
C THR A 75 -4.94 5.61 1.41
N LEU A 76 -5.77 6.32 2.18
CA LEU A 76 -7.01 6.92 1.67
C LEU A 76 -6.74 7.91 0.53
N LYS A 77 -5.75 8.78 0.66
CA LYS A 77 -5.38 9.74 -0.39
C LYS A 77 -4.92 9.05 -1.68
N ALA A 78 -4.20 7.93 -1.58
CA ALA A 78 -3.82 7.13 -2.74
C ALA A 78 -5.05 6.51 -3.44
N LEU A 79 -6.08 6.15 -2.69
CA LEU A 79 -7.35 5.64 -3.22
C LEU A 79 -8.28 6.74 -3.76
N SER A 80 -8.01 8.01 -3.47
CA SER A 80 -8.88 9.14 -3.81
C SER A 80 -8.37 9.89 -5.02
N PHE A 81 -9.01 9.73 -6.17
CA PHE A 81 -8.68 10.42 -7.42
C PHE A 81 -9.47 11.73 -7.56
N PRO A 82 -8.97 12.70 -8.34
CA PRO A 82 -9.69 13.93 -8.61
C PRO A 82 -11.11 13.70 -9.16
N GLY A 83 -12.04 14.56 -8.75
CA GLY A 83 -13.45 14.44 -9.16
C GLY A 83 -14.24 13.38 -8.43
N GLY A 84 -13.78 12.92 -7.25
CA GLY A 84 -14.47 11.93 -6.42
C GLY A 84 -14.40 10.50 -6.95
N LYS A 85 -13.45 10.23 -7.85
CA LYS A 85 -13.23 8.90 -8.41
C LYS A 85 -12.36 8.05 -7.50
N GLY A 86 -12.50 6.73 -7.62
CA GLY A 86 -11.60 5.74 -7.06
C GLY A 86 -10.67 5.12 -8.11
N PRO A 87 -9.78 4.19 -7.70
CA PRO A 87 -8.95 3.44 -8.63
C PRO A 87 -9.78 2.41 -9.42
N ASN A 88 -9.30 2.06 -10.62
CA ASN A 88 -9.82 0.90 -11.34
C ASN A 88 -9.10 -0.39 -10.94
N GLN A 89 -7.85 -0.27 -10.45
CA GLN A 89 -7.03 -1.38 -9.98
C GLN A 89 -6.21 -0.96 -8.77
N ILE A 90 -5.97 -1.92 -7.89
CA ILE A 90 -5.10 -1.74 -6.72
C ILE A 90 -3.89 -2.69 -6.86
N VAL A 91 -2.69 -2.14 -6.69
CA VAL A 91 -1.49 -2.92 -6.40
C VAL A 91 -1.27 -2.81 -4.89
N ASP A 92 -1.38 -3.92 -4.17
CA ASP A 92 -1.35 -3.95 -2.70
C ASP A 92 -0.27 -4.89 -2.17
N ASP A 93 0.22 -4.60 -0.98
CA ASP A 93 1.21 -5.41 -0.27
C ASP A 93 0.86 -5.44 1.23
N GLY A 94 0.23 -6.53 1.64
CA GLY A 94 -0.34 -6.71 2.97
C GLY A 94 -1.85 -6.51 3.04
N GLY A 95 -2.46 -6.02 1.94
CA GLY A 95 -3.91 -5.91 1.79
C GLY A 95 -4.55 -4.76 2.54
N ASP A 96 -3.80 -3.71 2.92
CA ASP A 96 -4.34 -2.61 3.71
C ASP A 96 -5.21 -1.66 2.89
N ALA A 97 -4.82 -1.33 1.66
CA ALA A 97 -5.67 -0.54 0.77
C ALA A 97 -6.96 -1.29 0.42
N THR A 98 -6.85 -2.57 0.13
CA THR A 98 -7.99 -3.45 -0.13
C THR A 98 -8.90 -3.59 1.09
N LEU A 99 -8.32 -3.75 2.31
CA LEU A 99 -9.07 -3.77 3.57
C LEU A 99 -9.86 -2.47 3.78
N LEU A 100 -9.23 -1.32 3.55
CA LEU A 100 -9.88 -0.02 3.74
C LEU A 100 -11.12 0.12 2.84
N VAL A 101 -11.03 -0.33 1.59
CA VAL A 101 -12.17 -0.35 0.66
C VAL A 101 -13.28 -1.25 1.16
N HIS A 102 -12.97 -2.49 1.56
CA HIS A 102 -13.98 -3.45 2.04
C HIS A 102 -14.64 -2.98 3.33
N LYS A 103 -13.86 -2.52 4.30
CA LYS A 103 -14.38 -2.04 5.58
C LYS A 103 -15.18 -0.74 5.46
N GLY A 104 -14.78 0.12 4.54
CA GLY A 104 -15.56 1.31 4.21
C GLY A 104 -16.91 0.94 3.55
N TYR A 105 -16.88 0.02 2.59
CA TYR A 105 -18.11 -0.49 1.95
C TYR A 105 -19.05 -1.17 2.95
N GLU A 106 -18.54 -2.02 3.85
CA GLU A 106 -19.34 -2.64 4.92
C GLU A 106 -20.04 -1.58 5.78
N LEU A 107 -19.29 -0.52 6.17
CA LEU A 107 -19.84 0.57 6.98
C LEU A 107 -20.96 1.33 6.25
N GLU A 108 -20.77 1.66 4.98
CA GLU A 108 -21.78 2.33 4.15
C GLU A 108 -23.06 1.47 4.00
N ASN A 109 -22.93 0.14 4.06
CA ASN A 109 -24.05 -0.81 4.00
C ASN A 109 -24.61 -1.18 5.38
N GLY A 110 -24.31 -0.41 6.42
CA GLY A 110 -24.94 -0.49 7.73
C GLY A 110 -24.24 -1.41 8.73
N ALA A 111 -23.04 -1.86 8.47
CA ALA A 111 -22.27 -2.62 9.44
C ALA A 111 -21.87 -1.74 10.64
N ASP A 112 -22.02 -2.27 11.85
CA ASP A 112 -21.83 -1.52 13.11
C ASP A 112 -20.48 -1.81 13.80
N TRP A 113 -19.57 -2.52 13.13
CA TRP A 113 -18.29 -2.92 13.73
C TRP A 113 -17.43 -1.73 14.16
N VAL A 114 -17.56 -0.57 13.52
CA VAL A 114 -16.83 0.66 13.87
C VAL A 114 -17.16 1.19 15.26
N ASN A 115 -18.32 0.82 15.83
CA ASN A 115 -18.77 1.23 17.15
C ASN A 115 -18.39 0.21 18.24
N GLN A 116 -17.92 -0.97 17.86
CA GLN A 116 -17.40 -1.95 18.80
C GLN A 116 -16.06 -1.51 19.40
N PRO A 117 -15.68 -1.95 20.60
CA PRO A 117 -14.33 -1.73 21.12
C PRO A 117 -13.25 -2.17 20.13
N ALA A 118 -12.15 -1.46 20.09
CA ALA A 118 -10.98 -1.83 19.31
C ALA A 118 -9.98 -2.60 20.19
N ASP A 119 -9.47 -3.72 19.70
CA ASP A 119 -8.47 -4.52 20.41
C ASP A 119 -7.07 -3.90 20.32
N LYS A 120 -6.81 -3.15 19.23
CA LYS A 120 -5.52 -2.53 18.94
C LYS A 120 -5.67 -1.07 18.58
N HIS A 121 -4.61 -0.29 18.83
CA HIS A 121 -4.57 1.13 18.47
C HIS A 121 -4.83 1.36 16.97
N GLU A 122 -4.21 0.58 16.11
CA GLU A 122 -4.40 0.69 14.66
C GLU A 122 -5.85 0.48 14.23
N GLU A 123 -6.53 -0.49 14.81
CA GLU A 123 -7.96 -0.72 14.55
C GLU A 123 -8.80 0.51 14.93
N GLN A 124 -8.47 1.17 16.05
CA GLN A 124 -9.14 2.40 16.45
C GLN A 124 -8.89 3.54 15.46
N VAL A 125 -7.69 3.65 14.92
CA VAL A 125 -7.34 4.64 13.88
C VAL A 125 -8.20 4.41 12.63
N ILE A 126 -8.27 3.18 12.14
CA ILE A 126 -9.10 2.81 10.97
C ILE A 126 -10.58 3.15 11.23
N LYS A 127 -11.11 2.76 12.40
CA LYS A 127 -12.50 3.07 12.79
C LYS A 127 -12.79 4.58 12.78
N ASN A 128 -11.89 5.37 13.32
CA ASN A 128 -12.03 6.82 13.36
C ASN A 128 -11.99 7.42 11.95
N LEU A 129 -11.06 6.98 11.10
CA LEU A 129 -10.95 7.42 9.72
C LEU A 129 -12.22 7.11 8.94
N LEU A 130 -12.71 5.87 9.00
CA LEU A 130 -13.90 5.44 8.27
C LEU A 130 -15.18 6.13 8.75
N LYS A 131 -15.33 6.37 10.06
CA LYS A 131 -16.44 7.18 10.59
C LYS A 131 -16.42 8.59 10.01
N LYS A 132 -15.26 9.23 9.96
CA LYS A 132 -15.09 10.58 9.38
C LYS A 132 -15.54 10.59 7.91
N ILE A 133 -15.03 9.65 7.09
CA ILE A 133 -15.35 9.57 5.67
C ILE A 133 -16.85 9.34 5.46
N ASN A 134 -17.44 8.38 6.18
CA ASN A 134 -18.86 8.08 6.06
C ASN A 134 -19.79 9.24 6.49
N ALA A 135 -19.30 10.12 7.36
CA ALA A 135 -20.01 11.36 7.73
C ALA A 135 -19.96 12.42 6.61
N GLU A 136 -18.83 12.48 5.87
CA GLU A 136 -18.60 13.43 4.78
C GLU A 136 -19.23 12.96 3.46
N SER A 137 -19.22 11.66 3.19
CA SER A 137 -19.75 11.05 1.96
C SER A 137 -20.29 9.65 2.23
N LYS A 138 -21.56 9.43 1.95
CA LYS A 138 -22.25 8.15 2.25
C LYS A 138 -22.16 7.07 1.15
N ASP A 139 -21.53 7.34 0.03
CA ASP A 139 -21.35 6.39 -1.10
C ASP A 139 -19.92 6.49 -1.65
N PHE A 140 -18.97 6.86 -0.82
CA PHE A 140 -17.57 7.00 -1.25
C PHE A 140 -16.98 5.66 -1.66
N PHE A 141 -17.05 4.66 -0.79
CA PHE A 141 -16.54 3.31 -1.06
C PHE A 141 -17.46 2.53 -1.98
N GLY A 142 -18.78 2.70 -1.89
CA GLY A 142 -19.73 2.09 -2.79
C GLY A 142 -19.53 2.50 -4.25
N SER A 143 -19.28 3.77 -4.51
CA SER A 143 -18.92 4.27 -5.82
C SER A 143 -17.58 3.73 -6.33
N MET A 144 -16.58 3.62 -5.44
CA MET A 144 -15.27 3.06 -5.75
C MET A 144 -15.37 1.57 -6.14
N VAL A 145 -16.08 0.76 -5.37
CA VAL A 145 -16.26 -0.68 -5.63
C VAL A 145 -16.89 -0.94 -6.99
N LYS A 146 -17.83 -0.10 -7.45
CA LYS A 146 -18.45 -0.23 -8.78
C LYS A 146 -17.46 -0.09 -9.94
N GLU A 147 -16.41 0.74 -9.76
CA GLU A 147 -15.42 1.02 -10.79
C GLU A 147 -14.18 0.12 -10.68
N LEU A 148 -13.94 -0.46 -9.50
CA LEU A 148 -12.76 -1.28 -9.21
C LEU A 148 -12.86 -2.65 -9.93
N LYS A 149 -11.86 -2.94 -10.75
CA LYS A 149 -11.79 -4.17 -11.56
C LYS A 149 -11.07 -5.31 -10.83
N GLY A 150 -10.25 -4.97 -9.84
CA GLY A 150 -9.55 -5.96 -9.02
C GLY A 150 -8.34 -5.41 -8.30
N CYS A 151 -7.70 -6.28 -7.54
CA CYS A 151 -6.42 -6.01 -6.91
C CYS A 151 -5.40 -7.10 -7.24
N SER A 152 -4.11 -6.74 -7.18
CA SER A 152 -2.99 -7.67 -7.15
C SER A 152 -2.30 -7.56 -5.79
N GLU A 153 -2.08 -8.70 -5.14
CA GLU A 153 -1.52 -8.77 -3.80
C GLU A 153 -0.15 -9.42 -3.82
N GLU A 154 0.82 -8.72 -3.24
CA GLU A 154 2.25 -9.06 -3.31
C GLU A 154 2.71 -9.97 -2.18
N THR A 155 2.01 -10.06 -1.04
CA THR A 155 2.58 -10.72 0.13
C THR A 155 1.65 -11.74 0.78
N THR A 156 2.25 -12.70 1.49
CA THR A 156 1.56 -13.83 2.13
C THR A 156 0.44 -13.38 3.06
N THR A 157 0.68 -12.36 3.88
CA THR A 157 -0.33 -11.86 4.84
C THR A 157 -1.57 -11.32 4.13
N GLY A 158 -1.39 -10.53 3.07
CA GLY A 158 -2.51 -10.01 2.27
C GLY A 158 -3.23 -11.12 1.50
N VAL A 159 -2.48 -12.06 0.91
CA VAL A 159 -3.07 -13.23 0.22
C VAL A 159 -3.95 -14.05 1.17
N HIS A 160 -3.49 -14.33 2.40
CA HIS A 160 -4.30 -15.05 3.39
C HIS A 160 -5.58 -14.28 3.77
N ARG A 161 -5.48 -12.96 3.91
CA ARG A 161 -6.65 -12.09 4.16
C ARG A 161 -7.67 -12.19 3.02
N LEU A 162 -7.22 -12.16 1.77
CA LEU A 162 -8.08 -12.27 0.59
C LEU A 162 -8.74 -13.65 0.47
N TYR A 163 -8.02 -14.74 0.76
CA TYR A 163 -8.60 -16.08 0.81
C TYR A 163 -9.67 -16.18 1.90
N HIS A 164 -9.42 -15.64 3.08
CA HIS A 164 -10.41 -15.64 4.15
C HIS A 164 -11.68 -14.87 3.76
N MET A 165 -11.53 -13.68 3.16
CA MET A 165 -12.67 -12.93 2.64
C MET A 165 -13.43 -13.68 1.52
N MET A 166 -12.72 -14.42 0.68
CA MET A 166 -13.34 -15.25 -0.35
C MET A 166 -14.14 -16.40 0.26
N GLU A 167 -13.59 -17.09 1.26
CA GLU A 167 -14.26 -18.19 1.97
C GLU A 167 -15.51 -17.71 2.72
N GLU A 168 -15.48 -16.53 3.29
CA GLU A 168 -16.63 -15.88 3.95
C GLU A 168 -17.65 -15.29 2.98
N GLY A 169 -17.33 -15.21 1.69
CA GLY A 169 -18.17 -14.57 0.67
C GLY A 169 -18.20 -13.04 0.78
N SER A 170 -17.24 -12.44 1.48
CA SER A 170 -17.13 -10.98 1.69
C SER A 170 -16.20 -10.28 0.70
N LEU A 171 -15.47 -11.01 -0.15
CA LEU A 171 -14.58 -10.46 -1.16
C LEU A 171 -15.39 -9.78 -2.28
N LEU A 172 -15.26 -8.46 -2.39
CA LEU A 172 -16.08 -7.62 -3.29
C LEU A 172 -15.55 -7.57 -4.73
N ILE A 173 -14.26 -7.86 -4.93
CA ILE A 173 -13.55 -7.64 -6.20
C ILE A 173 -12.66 -8.84 -6.53
N PRO A 174 -12.38 -9.10 -7.83
CA PRO A 174 -11.36 -10.06 -8.20
C PRO A 174 -10.01 -9.74 -7.58
N ALA A 175 -9.29 -10.77 -7.10
CA ALA A 175 -7.96 -10.62 -6.53
C ALA A 175 -6.98 -11.58 -7.20
N ILE A 176 -5.79 -11.07 -7.53
CA ILE A 176 -4.69 -11.83 -8.12
C ILE A 176 -3.61 -12.04 -7.06
N ASN A 177 -3.33 -13.31 -6.75
CA ASN A 177 -2.21 -13.70 -5.89
C ASN A 177 -0.90 -13.64 -6.67
N VAL A 178 -0.19 -12.52 -6.60
CA VAL A 178 1.14 -12.35 -7.20
C VAL A 178 2.21 -13.01 -6.33
N ASN A 179 1.99 -13.08 -5.01
CA ASN A 179 2.95 -13.66 -4.08
C ASN A 179 3.39 -15.08 -4.45
N ASP A 180 2.46 -15.93 -4.91
CA ASP A 180 2.74 -17.33 -5.23
C ASP A 180 3.17 -17.54 -6.68
N SER A 181 3.33 -16.47 -7.46
CA SER A 181 3.95 -16.52 -8.78
C SER A 181 5.36 -17.10 -8.68
N VAL A 182 5.75 -17.91 -9.67
CA VAL A 182 7.11 -18.48 -9.75
C VAL A 182 8.17 -17.38 -9.77
N THR A 183 7.90 -16.29 -10.46
CA THR A 183 8.80 -15.14 -10.56
C THR A 183 8.84 -14.27 -9.31
N LYS A 184 7.92 -14.45 -8.35
CA LYS A 184 7.93 -13.76 -7.06
C LYS A 184 8.44 -14.68 -5.95
N SER A 185 7.62 -15.54 -5.36
CA SER A 185 8.01 -16.28 -4.14
C SER A 185 9.10 -17.31 -4.38
N LYS A 186 9.13 -17.95 -5.54
CA LYS A 186 10.14 -18.98 -5.89
C LYS A 186 11.44 -18.37 -6.39
N PHE A 187 11.47 -17.08 -6.67
CA PHE A 187 12.65 -16.34 -7.11
C PHE A 187 13.06 -15.27 -6.10
N ASP A 188 12.26 -14.23 -5.91
CA ASP A 188 12.59 -13.10 -5.03
C ASP A 188 12.77 -13.51 -3.57
N ASN A 189 11.75 -14.16 -2.96
CA ASN A 189 11.85 -14.60 -1.56
C ASN A 189 12.97 -15.63 -1.35
N LEU A 190 13.22 -16.49 -2.34
CA LEU A 190 14.23 -17.54 -2.23
C LEU A 190 15.66 -17.02 -2.38
N TYR A 191 15.91 -16.21 -3.41
CA TYR A 191 17.26 -15.73 -3.73
C TYR A 191 17.53 -14.33 -3.17
N GLY A 192 16.58 -13.42 -3.28
CA GLY A 192 16.75 -12.04 -2.84
C GLY A 192 17.02 -11.93 -1.35
N CYS A 193 16.26 -12.65 -0.51
CA CYS A 193 16.47 -12.61 0.94
C CYS A 193 17.82 -13.19 1.37
N ARG A 194 18.35 -14.16 0.65
CA ARG A 194 19.69 -14.73 0.92
C ARG A 194 20.82 -13.73 0.72
N GLU A 195 20.65 -12.84 -0.24
CA GLU A 195 21.62 -11.78 -0.55
C GLU A 195 21.34 -10.53 0.29
N SER A 196 20.11 -10.03 0.27
CA SER A 196 19.75 -8.74 0.84
C SER A 196 19.76 -8.71 2.37
N LEU A 197 19.46 -9.82 3.06
CA LEU A 197 19.49 -9.85 4.51
C LEU A 197 20.90 -9.60 5.06
N ALA A 198 21.89 -10.35 4.54
CA ALA A 198 23.28 -10.20 4.96
C ALA A 198 23.85 -8.81 4.58
N ASP A 199 23.50 -8.31 3.39
CA ASP A 199 23.90 -6.99 2.95
C ASP A 199 23.26 -5.88 3.81
N GLY A 200 21.97 -6.01 4.10
CA GLY A 200 21.25 -5.06 4.96
C GLY A 200 21.81 -5.00 6.38
N ILE A 201 22.13 -6.14 6.98
CA ILE A 201 22.78 -6.20 8.30
C ILE A 201 24.14 -5.49 8.27
N LYS A 202 24.97 -5.76 7.28
CA LYS A 202 26.29 -5.11 7.15
C LYS A 202 26.16 -3.60 6.98
N ARG A 203 25.26 -3.13 6.14
CA ARG A 203 25.03 -1.68 5.94
C ARG A 203 24.46 -0.98 7.15
N ALA A 204 23.55 -1.64 7.88
CA ALA A 204 22.93 -1.06 9.06
C ALA A 204 23.86 -1.01 10.27
N THR A 205 24.80 -1.97 10.42
CA THR A 205 25.59 -2.14 11.63
C THR A 205 27.08 -1.85 11.44
N ASP A 206 27.57 -1.83 10.20
CA ASP A 206 28.98 -1.75 9.82
C ASP A 206 29.85 -2.84 10.50
N VAL A 207 29.27 -4.00 10.76
CA VAL A 207 29.88 -5.10 11.50
C VAL A 207 30.16 -6.28 10.58
N MET A 208 31.34 -6.87 10.72
CA MET A 208 31.68 -8.13 10.07
C MET A 208 30.82 -9.27 10.62
N ILE A 209 30.12 -10.00 9.73
CA ILE A 209 29.24 -11.12 10.11
C ILE A 209 30.04 -12.37 10.51
N ALA A 210 31.19 -12.58 9.88
CA ALA A 210 32.02 -13.77 10.14
C ALA A 210 32.39 -13.91 11.62
N GLY A 211 32.29 -15.11 12.15
CA GLY A 211 32.58 -15.43 13.54
C GLY A 211 31.51 -15.03 14.56
N LYS A 212 30.35 -14.55 14.11
CA LYS A 212 29.23 -14.23 15.00
C LYS A 212 28.17 -15.32 15.01
N VAL A 213 27.42 -15.36 16.10
CA VAL A 213 26.27 -16.27 16.25
C VAL A 213 25.02 -15.50 15.87
N ALA A 214 24.20 -16.06 14.96
CA ALA A 214 22.89 -15.56 14.59
C ALA A 214 21.80 -16.42 15.23
N VAL A 215 20.78 -15.79 15.79
CA VAL A 215 19.56 -16.44 16.25
C VAL A 215 18.41 -15.98 15.36
N VAL A 216 17.68 -16.93 14.82
CA VAL A 216 16.48 -16.71 14.00
C VAL A 216 15.30 -17.30 14.75
N CYS A 217 14.27 -16.47 15.04
CA CYS A 217 13.06 -16.86 15.77
C CYS A 217 11.85 -16.95 14.83
#